data_5c62c69512290e7d116af182e5bb538e
#
_entry.id   5c62c69512290e7d116af182e5bb538e
#
_cell.length_a   1.000
_cell.length_b   1.000
_cell.length_c   1.000
_cell.angle_alpha   90.00
_cell.angle_beta   90.00
_cell.angle_gamma   90.00
#
_symmetry.space_group_name_H-M   'P 1'
#
loop_
_entity.id
_entity.type
_entity.pdbx_description
1 polymer ?
#
loop_
_entity_poly.entity_id
_entity_poly.type
_entity_poly.pdbx_seq_one_letter_code
_entity_poly.pdbx_strand_id
1 'polypeptide(L)' 'MLDEALGHLVRGIVDNPDDVSVSERSGRRGTTLEVSVNPADMGRVIGRSGRTATALRTVITSINSGRGVRVDFLDVVER' A
#
# COMPACT_ATOMS: atom_id res chain seq x y z
N MET A 1 -10.24 -7.60 2.39
CA MET A 1 -9.48 -8.71 1.81
C MET A 1 -8.23 -8.25 1.09
N LEU A 2 -8.34 -7.36 0.09
CA LEU A 2 -7.16 -6.80 -0.55
C LEU A 2 -6.37 -5.92 0.41
N ASP A 3 -7.07 -5.18 1.25
CA ASP A 3 -6.44 -4.32 2.24
C ASP A 3 -5.61 -5.12 3.23
N GLU A 4 -6.09 -6.28 3.65
CA GLU A 4 -5.35 -7.15 4.55
C GLU A 4 -4.10 -7.71 3.89
N ALA A 5 -4.22 -8.13 2.63
CA ALA A 5 -3.08 -8.65 1.88
C ALA A 5 -1.99 -7.58 1.72
N LEU A 6 -2.39 -6.38 1.31
CA LEU A 6 -1.45 -5.29 1.14
C LEU A 6 -0.81 -4.88 2.47
N GLY A 7 -1.62 -4.79 3.53
CA GLY A 7 -1.11 -4.48 4.85
C GLY A 7 -0.06 -5.46 5.32
N HIS A 8 -0.30 -6.75 5.09
CA HIS A 8 0.66 -7.79 5.46
C HIS A 8 1.99 -7.61 4.71
N LEU A 9 1.92 -7.35 3.41
CA LEU A 9 3.12 -7.15 2.60
C LEU A 9 3.90 -5.93 3.07
N VAL A 10 3.21 -4.82 3.33
CA VAL A 10 3.85 -3.58 3.74
C VAL A 10 4.49 -3.74 5.12
N ARG A 11 3.81 -4.40 6.06
CA ARG A 11 4.36 -4.62 7.39
C ARG A 11 5.64 -5.44 7.36
N GLY A 12 5.79 -6.30 6.37
CA GLY A 12 7.01 -7.09 6.20
C GLY A 12 8.20 -6.29 5.70
N ILE A 13 7.98 -5.07 5.20
CA ILE A 13 9.03 -4.24 4.60
C ILE A 13 9.51 -3.15 5.57
N VAL A 14 8.62 -2.64 6.41
CA VAL A 14 8.87 -1.44 7.20
C VAL A 14 9.49 -1.76 8.56
N ASP A 15 10.10 -0.74 9.17
CA ASP A 15 10.65 -0.85 10.53
C ASP A 15 9.59 -0.55 11.60
N ASN A 16 8.51 0.11 11.22
CA ASN A 16 7.45 0.52 12.15
C ASN A 16 6.11 -0.10 11.72
N PRO A 17 5.97 -1.43 11.83
CA PRO A 17 4.76 -2.10 11.33
C PRO A 17 3.48 -1.69 12.07
N ASP A 18 3.58 -1.25 13.32
CA ASP A 18 2.42 -0.81 14.08
C ASP A 18 1.80 0.48 13.50
N ASP A 19 2.56 1.22 12.70
CA ASP A 19 2.09 2.44 12.07
C ASP A 19 1.46 2.20 10.71
N VAL A 20 1.47 0.97 10.23
CA VAL A 20 0.88 0.65 8.92
C VAL A 20 -0.63 0.54 9.04
N SER A 21 -1.32 1.27 8.18
CA SER A 21 -2.78 1.23 8.11
C SER A 21 -3.18 1.24 6.64
N VAL A 22 -4.13 0.39 6.28
CA VAL A 22 -4.61 0.32 4.90
C VAL A 22 -6.12 0.52 4.92
N SER A 23 -6.59 1.48 4.12
CA SER A 23 -8.01 1.75 3.94
C SER A 23 -8.40 1.41 2.52
N GLU A 24 -9.56 0.79 2.36
CA GLU A 24 -10.08 0.45 1.05
C GLU A 24 -11.25 1.35 0.73
N ARG A 25 -11.21 1.94 -0.47
CA ARG A 25 -12.33 2.75 -0.99
C ARG A 25 -12.75 2.18 -2.32
N SER A 26 -14.04 1.87 -2.44
CA SER A 26 -14.60 1.38 -3.69
C SER A 26 -15.49 2.45 -4.28
N GLY A 27 -15.40 2.64 -5.58
CA GLY A 27 -16.20 3.63 -6.29
C GLY A 27 -16.47 3.17 -7.71
N ARG A 28 -17.08 4.07 -8.49
CA ARG A 28 -17.43 3.77 -9.88
C ARG A 28 -16.23 3.39 -10.73
N ARG A 29 -15.08 3.96 -10.43
CA ARG A 29 -13.86 3.75 -11.21
C ARG A 29 -13.02 2.59 -10.69
N GLY A 30 -13.50 1.87 -9.70
CA GLY A 30 -12.79 0.75 -9.16
C GLY A 30 -12.41 0.94 -7.69
N THR A 31 -11.41 0.21 -7.28
CA THR A 31 -10.97 0.17 -5.88
C THR A 31 -9.66 0.92 -5.71
N THR A 32 -9.59 1.72 -4.65
CA THR A 32 -8.36 2.41 -4.24
C THR A 32 -7.98 1.94 -2.84
N LEU A 33 -6.72 1.57 -2.66
CA LEU A 33 -6.17 1.23 -1.36
C LEU A 33 -5.24 2.36 -0.93
N GLU A 34 -5.52 2.93 0.23
CA GLU A 34 -4.69 3.99 0.80
C GLU A 34 -3.85 3.39 1.92
N VAL A 35 -2.55 3.46 1.77
CA VAL A 35 -1.61 2.89 2.72
C VAL A 35 -0.94 4.01 3.48
N SER A 36 -1.09 4.01 4.80
CA SER A 36 -0.41 4.97 5.67
C SER A 36 0.75 4.27 6.36
N VAL A 37 1.91 4.90 6.36
CA VAL A 37 3.10 4.36 7.00
C VAL A 37 3.79 5.46 7.80
N ASN A 38 4.69 5.07 8.70
CA ASN A 38 5.55 6.03 9.36
C ASN A 38 6.37 6.78 8.30
N PRO A 39 6.50 8.11 8.37
CA PRO A 39 7.29 8.86 7.39
C PRO A 39 8.70 8.33 7.20
N ALA A 40 9.32 7.80 8.25
CA ALA A 40 10.65 7.21 8.16
C ALA A 40 10.68 5.97 7.27
N ASP A 41 9.54 5.31 7.07
CA ASP A 41 9.44 4.10 6.25
C ASP A 41 9.00 4.36 4.83
N MET A 42 8.64 5.60 4.50
CA MET A 42 8.11 5.92 3.17
C MET A 42 9.09 5.53 2.07
N GLY A 43 10.38 5.80 2.28
CA GLY A 43 11.39 5.43 1.30
C GLY A 43 11.46 3.94 1.03
N ARG A 44 11.18 3.11 2.05
CA ARG A 44 11.19 1.66 1.88
C ARG A 44 10.02 1.17 1.05
N VAL A 45 8.83 1.74 1.27
CA VAL A 45 7.65 1.27 0.54
C VAL A 45 7.60 1.80 -0.88
N ILE A 46 8.23 2.92 -1.15
CA ILE A 46 8.36 3.43 -2.51
C ILE A 46 9.49 2.70 -3.24
N GLY A 47 10.63 2.57 -2.57
CA GLY A 47 11.80 1.93 -3.13
C GLY A 47 12.52 2.83 -4.13
N ARG A 48 13.69 2.38 -4.59
CA ARG A 48 14.47 3.12 -5.56
C ARG A 48 13.69 3.23 -6.87
N SER A 49 13.51 4.44 -7.35
CA SER A 49 12.77 4.72 -8.58
C SER A 49 11.35 4.16 -8.58
N GLY A 50 10.75 4.03 -7.39
CA GLY A 50 9.39 3.53 -7.27
C GLY A 50 9.22 2.04 -7.49
N ARG A 51 10.29 1.28 -7.48
CA ARG A 51 10.24 -0.16 -7.80
C ARG A 51 9.43 -0.99 -6.80
N THR A 52 9.60 -0.70 -5.51
CA THR A 52 8.85 -1.44 -4.49
C THR A 52 7.36 -1.14 -4.59
N ALA A 53 7.01 0.12 -4.76
CA ALA A 53 5.62 0.51 -4.93
C ALA A 53 5.00 -0.15 -6.16
N THR A 54 5.74 -0.19 -7.26
CA THR A 54 5.27 -0.85 -8.48
C THR A 54 5.07 -2.34 -8.26
N ALA A 55 6.01 -2.99 -7.56
CA ALA A 55 5.91 -4.41 -7.27
C ALA A 55 4.68 -4.70 -6.40
N LEU A 56 4.42 -3.88 -5.38
CA LEU A 56 3.25 -4.04 -4.53
C LEU A 56 1.96 -3.90 -5.33
N ARG A 57 1.88 -2.91 -6.22
CA ARG A 57 0.72 -2.75 -7.09
C ARG A 57 0.50 -3.96 -7.98
N THR A 58 1.58 -4.50 -8.52
CA THR A 58 1.52 -5.68 -9.40
C THR A 58 0.98 -6.88 -8.66
N VAL A 59 1.47 -7.12 -7.44
CA VAL A 59 1.00 -8.24 -6.63
C VAL A 59 -0.50 -8.09 -6.32
N ILE A 60 -0.90 -6.89 -5.91
CA ILE A 60 -2.30 -6.66 -5.54
C ILE A 60 -3.22 -6.79 -6.76
N THR A 61 -2.79 -6.31 -7.92
CA THR A 61 -3.55 -6.48 -9.16
C THR A 61 -3.72 -7.96 -9.49
N SER A 62 -2.66 -8.75 -9.33
CA SER A 62 -2.72 -10.19 -9.57
C SER A 62 -3.70 -10.89 -8.63
N ILE A 63 -3.68 -10.53 -7.35
CA ILE A 63 -4.62 -11.07 -6.38
C ILE A 63 -6.06 -10.71 -6.76
N ASN A 64 -6.25 -9.54 -7.32
CA ASN A 64 -7.56 -9.04 -7.73
C ASN A 64 -7.95 -9.51 -9.15
N SER A 65 -7.49 -10.68 -9.54
CA SER A 65 -7.83 -11.32 -10.81
C SER A 65 -7.48 -10.46 -12.03
N GLY A 66 -6.39 -9.73 -11.95
CA GLY A 66 -5.91 -8.88 -13.04
C GLY A 66 -6.60 -7.54 -13.15
N ARG A 67 -7.59 -7.26 -12.30
CA ARG A 67 -8.24 -5.94 -12.31
C ARG A 67 -7.33 -4.91 -11.66
N GLY A 68 -7.22 -3.76 -12.29
CA GLY A 68 -6.42 -2.67 -11.76
C GLY A 68 -6.94 -2.20 -10.41
N VAL A 69 -6.03 -1.99 -9.49
CA VAL A 69 -6.31 -1.43 -8.18
C VAL A 69 -5.35 -0.27 -7.99
N ARG A 70 -5.88 0.88 -7.62
CA ARG A 70 -5.04 2.02 -7.32
C ARG A 70 -4.49 1.87 -5.90
N VAL A 71 -3.19 2.04 -5.74
CA VAL A 71 -2.54 1.99 -4.44
C VAL A 71 -1.83 3.32 -4.21
N ASP A 72 -2.26 4.04 -3.18
CA ASP A 72 -1.68 5.32 -2.81
C ASP A 72 -0.98 5.19 -1.47
N PHE A 73 0.23 5.73 -1.37
CA PHE A 73 1.02 5.71 -0.13
C PHE A 73 1.01 7.09 0.50
N LEU A 74 0.65 7.13 1.77
CA LEU A 74 0.49 8.38 2.52
C LEU A 74 1.35 8.34 3.77
N ASP A 75 1.91 9.49 4.15
CA ASP A 75 2.58 9.63 5.42
C ASP A 75 1.55 9.65 6.55
N VAL A 76 1.91 9.06 7.69
CA VAL A 76 1.11 9.24 8.89
C VAL A 76 1.21 10.71 9.29
N VAL A 77 0.06 11.35 9.43
CA VAL A 77 0.01 12.75 9.80
C VAL A 77 -0.01 12.86 11.32
N GLU A 78 0.96 13.55 11.87
CA GLU A 78 0.98 13.85 13.28
C GLU A 78 0.24 15.15 13.56
N ARG A 79 -0.39 15.17 14.72
CA ARG A 79 -1.18 16.31 15.13
C ARG A 79 -0.73 16.85 16.46
#